data_a540e7aaaa01845550e21d17a6a8affd
#
_entry.id   a540e7aaaa01845550e21d17a6a8affd
#
_cell.length_a   1.000
_cell.length_b   1.000
_cell.length_c   1.000
_cell.angle_alpha   90.00
_cell.angle_beta   90.00
_cell.angle_gamma   90.00
#
_symmetry.space_group_name_H-M   'P 1'
#
loop_
_entity.id
_entity.type
_entity.pdbx_description
1 polymer ?
#
loop_
_entity_poly.entity_id
_entity_poly.type
_entity_poly.pdbx_seq_one_letter_code
_entity_poly.pdbx_strand_id
1 'polypeptide(L)'
;MMKVVIFDMDGTLLDSKKDITISINYIRDLHYKLPPLSEEFVVDAINMDVRNLPKMFYETEMYEEKDRLVFEVHYADQCVKNPYLYEGIQETLHSLHAKGIKLSVATNAPTPFALRMLKHLNVDSLFDVIIGADKVSASKPDPQMLHEILNHYNFDHSKDKAWMVGDNSKDMLSAQNANIDSMFATWGFSPDGEFDLLIRHPKEVLDIVL
;
A
#
# COMPACT_ATOMS: atom_id res chain seq x y z
N MET A 1 -13.94 0.13 23.95
CA MET A 1 -14.04 -0.22 22.52
C MET A 1 -12.89 0.47 21.82
N MET A 2 -11.91 -0.29 21.37
CA MET A 2 -10.79 0.22 20.56
C MET A 2 -11.25 0.32 19.10
N LYS A 3 -10.69 1.31 18.39
CA LYS A 3 -10.87 1.47 16.93
C LYS A 3 -9.52 1.45 16.26
N VAL A 4 -9.39 0.68 15.20
CA VAL A 4 -8.14 0.52 14.42
C VAL A 4 -8.43 0.84 12.96
N VAL A 5 -7.64 1.70 12.34
CA VAL A 5 -7.68 1.92 10.89
C VAL A 5 -6.35 1.47 10.30
N ILE A 6 -6.42 0.52 9.40
CA ILE A 6 -5.28 -0.04 8.68
C ILE A 6 -5.33 0.50 7.25
N PHE A 7 -4.29 1.18 6.83
CA PHE A 7 -4.21 1.75 5.48
C PHE A 7 -3.30 0.89 4.59
N ASP A 8 -3.69 0.72 3.34
CA ASP A 8 -2.71 0.48 2.30
C ASP A 8 -1.87 1.75 2.08
N MET A 9 -0.75 1.63 1.37
CA MET A 9 0.17 2.75 1.18
C MET A 9 0.13 3.32 -0.24
N ASP A 10 0.57 2.53 -1.22
CA ASP A 10 0.72 2.97 -2.60
C ASP A 10 -0.63 3.03 -3.31
N GLY A 11 -1.06 4.21 -3.75
CA GLY A 11 -2.40 4.43 -4.28
C GLY A 11 -3.44 4.81 -3.23
N THR A 12 -3.14 4.65 -1.94
CA THR A 12 -4.08 4.97 -0.85
C THR A 12 -3.61 6.16 -0.03
N LEU A 13 -2.45 6.07 0.62
CA LEU A 13 -1.84 7.16 1.38
C LEU A 13 -1.05 8.10 0.48
N LEU A 14 -0.29 7.54 -0.44
CA LEU A 14 0.64 8.28 -1.28
C LEU A 14 0.67 7.80 -2.73
N ASP A 15 1.09 8.68 -3.62
CA ASP A 15 1.37 8.36 -5.02
C ASP A 15 2.88 8.15 -5.20
N SER A 16 3.27 6.92 -5.48
CA SER A 16 4.66 6.48 -5.73
C SER A 16 4.90 6.03 -7.18
N LYS A 17 3.89 6.09 -8.05
CA LYS A 17 3.94 5.51 -9.40
C LYS A 17 5.12 5.96 -10.23
N LYS A 18 5.50 7.24 -10.13
CA LYS A 18 6.63 7.81 -10.87
C LYS A 18 7.95 7.16 -10.47
N ASP A 19 8.20 6.99 -9.18
CA ASP A 19 9.46 6.46 -8.68
C ASP A 19 9.59 4.96 -8.90
N ILE A 20 8.50 4.21 -8.78
CA ILE A 20 8.45 2.78 -9.15
C ILE A 20 8.77 2.63 -10.64
N THR A 21 8.13 3.43 -11.51
CA THR A 21 8.33 3.38 -12.97
C THR A 21 9.77 3.73 -13.34
N ILE A 22 10.36 4.75 -12.73
CA ILE A 22 11.76 5.12 -12.99
C ILE A 22 12.69 3.94 -12.64
N SER A 23 12.47 3.25 -11.52
CA SER A 23 13.33 2.14 -11.09
C SER A 23 13.17 0.90 -11.96
N ILE A 24 11.95 0.58 -12.40
CA ILE A 24 11.70 -0.49 -13.37
C ILE A 24 12.40 -0.18 -14.69
N ASN A 25 12.24 1.03 -15.21
CA ASN A 25 12.86 1.46 -16.47
C ASN A 25 14.38 1.52 -16.40
N TYR A 26 14.94 1.83 -15.24
CA TYR A 26 16.38 1.76 -15.04
C TYR A 26 16.92 0.34 -15.28
N ILE A 27 16.25 -0.69 -14.74
CA ILE A 27 16.65 -2.10 -14.96
C ILE A 27 16.42 -2.52 -16.40
N ARG A 28 15.29 -2.11 -17.01
CA ARG A 28 14.98 -2.38 -18.41
C ARG A 28 16.10 -1.91 -19.34
N ASP A 29 16.59 -0.70 -19.13
CA ASP A 29 17.72 -0.20 -19.93
C ASP A 29 19.04 -0.90 -19.56
N LEU A 30 19.32 -1.03 -18.26
CA LEU A 30 20.60 -1.56 -17.82
C LEU A 30 20.85 -2.99 -18.27
N HIS A 31 19.90 -3.89 -18.05
CA HIS A 31 20.08 -5.32 -18.24
C HIS A 31 19.52 -5.87 -19.56
N TYR A 32 18.47 -5.22 -20.10
CA TYR A 32 17.71 -5.80 -21.21
C TYR A 32 17.70 -4.94 -22.48
N LYS A 33 18.13 -3.69 -22.40
CA LYS A 33 18.05 -2.73 -23.52
C LYS A 33 16.64 -2.59 -24.10
N LEU A 34 15.64 -2.70 -23.24
CA LEU A 34 14.23 -2.56 -23.59
C LEU A 34 13.78 -1.10 -23.50
N PRO A 35 12.81 -0.66 -24.33
CA PRO A 35 12.28 0.69 -24.27
C PRO A 35 11.55 0.94 -22.94
N PRO A 36 11.47 2.19 -22.46
CA PRO A 36 10.80 2.50 -21.20
C PRO A 36 9.30 2.21 -21.28
N LEU A 37 8.74 1.76 -20.15
CA LEU A 37 7.30 1.64 -19.90
C LEU A 37 6.74 2.97 -19.40
N SER A 38 5.46 3.22 -19.68
CA SER A 38 4.71 4.35 -19.11
C SER A 38 4.33 4.09 -17.65
N GLU A 39 4.07 5.16 -16.90
CA GLU A 39 3.56 5.04 -15.53
C GLU A 39 2.23 4.30 -15.48
N GLU A 40 1.32 4.58 -16.42
CA GLU A 40 0.03 3.92 -16.56
C GLU A 40 0.17 2.41 -16.71
N PHE A 41 1.02 1.95 -17.64
CA PHE A 41 1.27 0.52 -17.82
C PHE A 41 1.82 -0.14 -16.56
N VAL A 42 2.76 0.51 -15.86
CA VAL A 42 3.38 -0.04 -14.65
C VAL A 42 2.35 -0.16 -13.53
N VAL A 43 1.52 0.87 -13.34
CA VAL A 43 0.45 0.88 -12.33
C VAL A 43 -0.59 -0.20 -12.63
N ASP A 44 -1.07 -0.29 -13.86
CA ASP A 44 -2.03 -1.32 -14.28
C ASP A 44 -1.47 -2.73 -14.04
N ALA A 45 -0.22 -2.97 -14.44
CA ALA A 45 0.42 -4.27 -14.24
C ALA A 45 0.53 -4.66 -12.75
N ILE A 46 0.90 -3.71 -11.87
CA ILE A 46 1.01 -3.95 -10.42
C ILE A 46 -0.37 -4.26 -9.80
N ASN A 47 -1.41 -3.66 -10.32
CA ASN A 47 -2.76 -3.78 -9.74
C ASN A 47 -3.57 -4.97 -10.27
N MET A 48 -3.18 -5.60 -11.37
CA MET A 48 -3.84 -6.81 -11.87
C MET A 48 -3.89 -7.91 -10.79
N ASP A 49 -5.02 -8.62 -10.71
CA ASP A 49 -5.19 -9.75 -9.79
C ASP A 49 -4.34 -10.95 -10.23
N VAL A 50 -4.33 -11.25 -11.52
CA VAL A 50 -3.51 -12.32 -12.13
C VAL A 50 -2.44 -11.68 -13.01
N ARG A 51 -1.18 -11.80 -12.61
CA ARG A 51 -0.07 -11.12 -13.27
C ARG A 51 1.22 -11.93 -13.25
N ASN A 52 2.02 -11.76 -14.28
CA ASN A 52 3.43 -12.15 -14.31
C ASN A 52 4.28 -10.89 -14.51
N LEU A 53 4.61 -10.20 -13.42
CA LEU A 53 5.36 -8.94 -13.46
C LEU A 53 6.75 -9.07 -14.11
N PRO A 54 7.55 -10.14 -13.89
CA PRO A 54 8.80 -10.34 -14.60
C PRO A 54 8.62 -10.31 -16.11
N LYS A 55 7.59 -10.99 -16.63
CA LYS A 55 7.29 -11.03 -18.05
C LYS A 55 6.81 -9.68 -18.58
N MET A 56 5.97 -8.98 -17.81
CA MET A 56 5.45 -7.66 -18.19
C MET A 56 6.52 -6.58 -18.16
N PHE A 57 7.43 -6.64 -17.18
CA PHE A 57 8.44 -5.62 -17.00
C PHE A 57 9.76 -5.91 -17.74
N TYR A 58 10.19 -7.16 -17.81
CA TYR A 58 11.53 -7.52 -18.30
C TYR A 58 11.54 -8.56 -19.41
N GLU A 59 10.35 -9.03 -19.83
CA GLU A 59 10.20 -10.10 -20.84
C GLU A 59 10.84 -11.44 -20.40
N THR A 60 10.97 -11.66 -19.07
CA THR A 60 11.52 -12.86 -18.45
C THR A 60 10.41 -13.69 -17.79
N GLU A 61 10.59 -15.01 -17.65
CA GLU A 61 9.58 -15.85 -17.01
C GLU A 61 9.55 -15.68 -15.47
N MET A 62 10.68 -15.26 -14.89
CA MET A 62 10.82 -14.99 -13.44
C MET A 62 11.80 -13.85 -13.21
N TYR A 63 11.74 -13.24 -12.01
CA TYR A 63 12.76 -12.27 -11.61
C TYR A 63 14.12 -12.93 -11.49
N GLU A 64 15.14 -12.32 -12.09
CA GLU A 64 16.52 -12.70 -11.88
C GLU A 64 17.06 -12.01 -10.61
N GLU A 65 17.93 -12.70 -9.89
CA GLU A 65 18.53 -12.16 -8.66
C GLU A 65 19.28 -10.84 -8.89
N LYS A 66 19.95 -10.71 -10.04
CA LYS A 66 20.63 -9.45 -10.42
C LYS A 66 19.65 -8.26 -10.50
N ASP A 67 18.43 -8.49 -11.00
CA ASP A 67 17.42 -7.44 -11.17
C ASP A 67 16.88 -6.99 -9.81
N ARG A 68 16.61 -7.98 -8.93
CA ARG A 68 16.16 -7.71 -7.58
C ARG A 68 17.16 -6.86 -6.81
N LEU A 69 18.43 -7.25 -6.83
CA LEU A 69 19.51 -6.51 -6.13
C LEU A 69 19.66 -5.08 -6.65
N VAL A 70 19.65 -4.91 -7.98
CA VAL A 70 19.75 -3.57 -8.58
C VAL A 70 18.51 -2.74 -8.28
N PHE A 71 17.30 -3.35 -8.33
CA PHE A 71 16.07 -2.66 -7.98
C PHE A 71 16.10 -2.16 -6.54
N GLU A 72 16.45 -3.02 -5.58
CA GLU A 72 16.50 -2.65 -4.17
C GLU A 72 17.43 -1.46 -3.91
N VAL A 73 18.64 -1.48 -4.51
CA VAL A 73 19.60 -0.39 -4.38
C VAL A 73 19.08 0.90 -5.04
N HIS A 74 18.60 0.80 -6.28
CA HIS A 74 18.12 1.98 -7.01
C HIS A 74 16.85 2.57 -6.38
N TYR A 75 15.88 1.71 -6.04
CA TYR A 75 14.62 2.15 -5.49
C TYR A 75 14.78 2.71 -4.07
N ALA A 76 15.73 2.23 -3.28
CA ALA A 76 16.04 2.79 -1.98
C ALA A 76 16.34 4.31 -2.04
N ASP A 77 17.03 4.77 -3.08
CA ASP A 77 17.31 6.18 -3.28
C ASP A 77 16.21 6.92 -4.07
N GLN A 78 15.53 6.21 -4.96
CA GLN A 78 14.52 6.80 -5.84
C GLN A 78 13.20 7.04 -5.12
N CYS A 79 12.76 6.14 -4.23
CA CYS A 79 11.42 6.14 -3.63
C CYS A 79 11.08 7.38 -2.77
N VAL A 80 12.04 8.26 -2.52
CA VAL A 80 11.84 9.51 -1.77
C VAL A 80 11.99 10.77 -2.63
N LYS A 81 12.07 10.64 -3.96
CA LYS A 81 12.31 11.80 -4.84
C LYS A 81 11.03 12.49 -5.30
N ASN A 82 9.99 11.72 -5.57
CA ASN A 82 8.76 12.26 -6.12
C ASN A 82 7.47 11.80 -5.40
N PRO A 83 7.49 11.03 -4.28
CA PRO A 83 6.25 10.62 -3.65
C PRO A 83 5.56 11.83 -3.03
N TYR A 84 4.23 11.82 -3.02
CA TYR A 84 3.43 12.81 -2.31
C TYR A 84 2.20 12.15 -1.70
N LEU A 85 1.72 12.70 -0.58
CA LEU A 85 0.46 12.27 0.02
C LEU A 85 -0.71 12.74 -0.86
N TYR A 86 -1.72 11.89 -1.01
CA TYR A 86 -2.97 12.36 -1.63
C TYR A 86 -3.60 13.48 -0.81
N GLU A 87 -4.32 14.37 -1.49
CA GLU A 87 -4.98 15.51 -0.87
C GLU A 87 -5.92 15.06 0.26
N GLY A 88 -5.78 15.69 1.44
CA GLY A 88 -6.58 15.38 2.64
C GLY A 88 -6.06 14.22 3.49
N ILE A 89 -5.06 13.43 3.04
CA ILE A 89 -4.51 12.32 3.83
C ILE A 89 -3.86 12.83 5.12
N GLN A 90 -3.00 13.83 5.03
CA GLN A 90 -2.28 14.33 6.20
C GLN A 90 -3.23 14.81 7.30
N GLU A 91 -4.23 15.59 6.94
CA GLU A 91 -5.24 16.12 7.87
C GLU A 91 -6.09 15.00 8.47
N THR A 92 -6.44 14.00 7.66
CA THR A 92 -7.21 12.84 8.10
C THR A 92 -6.43 12.01 9.13
N LEU A 93 -5.16 11.70 8.84
CA LEU A 93 -4.31 10.95 9.75
C LEU A 93 -4.12 11.67 11.09
N HIS A 94 -3.81 12.97 11.06
CA HIS A 94 -3.70 13.77 12.29
C HIS A 94 -5.00 13.81 13.10
N SER A 95 -6.13 13.92 12.43
CA SER A 95 -7.45 13.96 13.08
C SER A 95 -7.79 12.62 13.73
N LEU A 96 -7.56 11.50 13.07
CA LEU A 96 -7.75 10.16 13.63
C LEU A 96 -6.82 9.93 14.82
N HIS A 97 -5.55 10.25 14.69
CA HIS A 97 -4.55 10.10 15.74
C HIS A 97 -4.91 10.95 16.98
N ALA A 98 -5.31 12.20 16.80
CA ALA A 98 -5.75 13.09 17.89
C ALA A 98 -7.00 12.59 18.64
N LYS A 99 -7.82 11.74 17.99
CA LYS A 99 -8.98 11.07 18.59
C LYS A 99 -8.63 9.73 19.26
N GLY A 100 -7.35 9.35 19.28
CA GLY A 100 -6.89 8.10 19.90
C GLY A 100 -7.22 6.85 19.08
N ILE A 101 -7.52 7.01 17.78
CA ILE A 101 -7.70 5.89 16.85
C ILE A 101 -6.32 5.28 16.57
N LYS A 102 -6.23 3.97 16.62
CA LYS A 102 -5.01 3.22 16.28
C LYS A 102 -4.80 3.20 14.79
N LEU A 103 -3.63 3.64 14.33
CA LEU A 103 -3.29 3.71 12.92
C LEU A 103 -2.18 2.74 12.58
N SER A 104 -2.34 2.02 11.47
CA SER A 104 -1.35 1.06 10.98
C SER A 104 -1.30 1.06 9.45
N VAL A 105 -0.22 0.52 8.90
CA VAL A 105 -0.04 0.33 7.45
C VAL A 105 0.17 -1.15 7.17
N ALA A 106 -0.57 -1.66 6.16
CA ALA A 106 -0.38 -2.99 5.57
C ALA A 106 -0.17 -2.84 4.05
N THR A 107 1.05 -2.98 3.57
CA THR A 107 1.40 -2.76 2.15
C THR A 107 2.07 -3.96 1.51
N ASN A 108 1.81 -4.19 0.22
CA ASN A 108 2.53 -5.19 -0.56
C ASN A 108 3.95 -4.73 -0.99
N ALA A 109 4.31 -3.47 -0.71
CA ALA A 109 5.70 -3.03 -0.80
C ALA A 109 6.54 -3.58 0.36
N PRO A 110 7.86 -3.78 0.19
CA PRO A 110 8.76 -4.12 1.29
C PRO A 110 8.80 -3.03 2.38
N THR A 111 8.78 -3.44 3.64
CA THR A 111 8.80 -2.56 4.83
C THR A 111 9.88 -1.46 4.80
N PRO A 112 11.14 -1.73 4.39
CA PRO A 112 12.17 -0.68 4.36
C PRO A 112 11.82 0.50 3.45
N PHE A 113 11.18 0.25 2.30
CA PHE A 113 10.75 1.31 1.38
C PHE A 113 9.54 2.07 1.93
N ALA A 114 8.57 1.34 2.50
CA ALA A 114 7.42 1.95 3.16
C ALA A 114 7.85 2.93 4.26
N LEU A 115 8.73 2.51 5.16
CA LEU A 115 9.29 3.36 6.22
C LEU A 115 10.01 4.59 5.67
N ARG A 116 10.81 4.43 4.59
CA ARG A 116 11.54 5.56 3.99
C ARG A 116 10.57 6.59 3.41
N MET A 117 9.55 6.17 2.67
CA MET A 117 8.56 7.07 2.08
C MET A 117 7.72 7.79 3.13
N LEU A 118 7.17 7.05 4.11
CA LEU A 118 6.36 7.64 5.18
C LEU A 118 7.17 8.62 6.05
N LYS A 119 8.44 8.29 6.33
CA LYS A 119 9.35 9.20 7.05
C LYS A 119 9.69 10.44 6.23
N HIS A 120 9.94 10.30 4.93
CA HIS A 120 10.18 11.44 4.04
C HIS A 120 8.98 12.39 4.00
N LEU A 121 7.77 11.84 4.05
CA LEU A 121 6.51 12.59 4.04
C LEU A 121 6.07 13.06 5.45
N ASN A 122 6.88 12.79 6.50
CA ASN A 122 6.65 13.20 7.90
C ASN A 122 5.33 12.69 8.51
N VAL A 123 4.92 11.47 8.15
CA VAL A 123 3.71 10.83 8.70
C VAL A 123 3.97 9.49 9.39
N ASP A 124 5.22 9.00 9.35
CA ASP A 124 5.60 7.71 9.93
C ASP A 124 5.27 7.60 11.43
N SER A 125 5.46 8.67 12.18
CA SER A 125 5.20 8.71 13.62
C SER A 125 3.72 8.64 14.02
N LEU A 126 2.80 8.73 13.04
CA LEU A 126 1.36 8.59 13.28
C LEU A 126 0.91 7.12 13.29
N PHE A 127 1.76 6.20 12.81
CA PHE A 127 1.44 4.79 12.72
C PHE A 127 2.14 3.99 13.82
N ASP A 128 1.36 3.22 14.57
CA ASP A 128 1.90 2.33 15.62
C ASP A 128 2.58 1.08 15.00
N VAL A 129 2.07 0.60 13.85
CA VAL A 129 2.55 -0.60 13.16
C VAL A 129 2.60 -0.39 11.66
N ILE A 130 3.72 -0.75 11.02
CA ILE A 130 3.89 -0.72 9.57
C ILE A 130 4.41 -2.10 9.14
N ILE A 131 3.62 -2.82 8.34
CA ILE A 131 3.95 -4.16 7.83
C ILE A 131 3.95 -4.15 6.30
N GLY A 132 5.09 -4.52 5.73
CA GLY A 132 5.25 -4.79 4.30
C GLY A 132 5.33 -6.29 3.98
N ALA A 133 5.33 -6.62 2.69
CA ALA A 133 5.33 -7.99 2.20
C ALA A 133 6.52 -8.84 2.70
N ASP A 134 7.65 -8.22 3.04
CA ASP A 134 8.85 -8.89 3.58
C ASP A 134 8.70 -9.40 5.02
N LYS A 135 7.62 -9.06 5.72
CA LYS A 135 7.34 -9.46 7.11
C LYS A 135 6.36 -10.62 7.22
N VAL A 136 5.79 -11.07 6.13
CA VAL A 136 4.77 -12.12 6.10
C VAL A 136 5.12 -13.17 5.06
N SER A 137 4.58 -14.38 5.22
CA SER A 137 4.74 -15.44 4.22
C SER A 137 3.82 -15.30 3.02
N ALA A 138 2.69 -14.60 3.19
CA ALA A 138 1.73 -14.31 2.14
C ALA A 138 1.25 -12.86 2.25
N SER A 139 1.37 -12.12 1.14
CA SER A 139 0.93 -10.73 1.04
C SER A 139 -0.56 -10.64 0.67
N LYS A 140 -1.16 -9.45 0.78
CA LYS A 140 -2.55 -9.21 0.38
C LYS A 140 -2.82 -9.75 -1.03
N PRO A 141 -3.91 -10.50 -1.26
CA PRO A 141 -5.15 -10.58 -0.46
C PRO A 141 -5.16 -11.58 0.71
N ASP A 142 -4.04 -12.23 1.05
CA ASP A 142 -3.95 -13.01 2.28
C ASP A 142 -4.11 -12.10 3.51
N PRO A 143 -4.86 -12.50 4.55
CA PRO A 143 -5.13 -11.66 5.71
C PRO A 143 -3.96 -11.57 6.70
N GLN A 144 -2.84 -12.25 6.49
CA GLN A 144 -1.78 -12.38 7.47
C GLN A 144 -1.28 -11.05 8.01
N MET A 145 -1.05 -10.04 7.14
CA MET A 145 -0.63 -8.70 7.59
C MET A 145 -1.63 -8.07 8.55
N LEU A 146 -2.93 -8.21 8.24
CA LEU A 146 -4.00 -7.64 9.07
C LEU A 146 -4.09 -8.37 10.41
N HIS A 147 -3.97 -9.70 10.42
CA HIS A 147 -3.92 -10.48 11.65
C HIS A 147 -2.74 -10.10 12.55
N GLU A 148 -1.53 -9.90 11.98
CA GLU A 148 -0.37 -9.45 12.75
C GLU A 148 -0.60 -8.07 13.39
N ILE A 149 -1.21 -7.13 12.65
CA ILE A 149 -1.58 -5.81 13.17
C ILE A 149 -2.63 -5.92 14.28
N LEU A 150 -3.69 -6.69 14.06
CA LEU A 150 -4.75 -6.88 15.05
C LEU A 150 -4.22 -7.56 16.33
N ASN A 151 -3.34 -8.56 16.16
CA ASN A 151 -2.67 -9.23 17.29
C ASN A 151 -1.79 -8.27 18.09
N HIS A 152 -1.06 -7.37 17.44
CA HIS A 152 -0.26 -6.34 18.11
C HIS A 152 -1.10 -5.51 19.07
N TYR A 153 -2.35 -5.20 18.72
CA TYR A 153 -3.27 -4.46 19.57
C TYR A 153 -4.06 -5.31 20.57
N ASN A 154 -3.89 -6.64 20.57
CA ASN A 154 -4.77 -7.55 21.32
C ASN A 154 -6.25 -7.31 20.97
N PHE A 155 -6.55 -7.15 19.69
CA PHE A 155 -7.87 -6.81 19.16
C PHE A 155 -8.89 -7.90 19.48
N ASP A 156 -10.06 -7.48 19.98
CA ASP A 156 -11.16 -8.37 20.32
C ASP A 156 -12.37 -8.09 19.41
N HIS A 157 -12.60 -8.99 18.43
CA HIS A 157 -13.71 -8.87 17.46
C HIS A 157 -15.10 -8.74 18.10
N SER A 158 -15.27 -9.12 19.37
CA SER A 158 -16.56 -9.00 20.04
C SER A 158 -16.88 -7.58 20.53
N LYS A 159 -15.88 -6.71 20.66
CA LYS A 159 -16.05 -5.36 21.24
C LYS A 159 -15.31 -4.24 20.51
N ASP A 160 -14.27 -4.57 19.73
CA ASP A 160 -13.46 -3.59 19.03
C ASP A 160 -13.85 -3.51 17.55
N LYS A 161 -13.48 -2.44 16.86
CA LYS A 161 -13.74 -2.24 15.44
C LYS A 161 -12.46 -1.96 14.67
N ALA A 162 -12.35 -2.55 13.50
CA ALA A 162 -11.23 -2.32 12.61
C ALA A 162 -11.70 -2.14 11.15
N TRP A 163 -10.97 -1.32 10.40
CA TRP A 163 -11.21 -1.06 8.99
C TRP A 163 -9.90 -1.13 8.22
N MET A 164 -9.96 -1.76 7.04
CA MET A 164 -8.94 -1.65 6.01
C MET A 164 -9.35 -0.57 5.02
N VAL A 165 -8.49 0.40 4.78
CA VAL A 165 -8.66 1.43 3.74
C VAL A 165 -7.65 1.13 2.63
N GLY A 166 -8.12 0.94 1.41
CA GLY A 166 -7.27 0.62 0.27
C GLY A 166 -7.94 0.93 -1.06
N ASP A 167 -7.16 0.98 -2.13
CA ASP A 167 -7.63 1.31 -3.48
C ASP A 167 -7.60 0.11 -4.44
N ASN A 168 -7.39 -1.11 -3.91
CA ASN A 168 -7.30 -2.31 -4.72
C ASN A 168 -8.19 -3.45 -4.17
N SER A 169 -8.64 -4.33 -5.06
CA SER A 169 -9.40 -5.54 -4.71
C SER A 169 -8.70 -6.39 -3.65
N LYS A 170 -7.36 -6.44 -3.66
CA LYS A 170 -6.54 -7.20 -2.69
C LYS A 170 -6.70 -6.68 -1.27
N ASP A 171 -6.90 -5.38 -1.10
CA ASP A 171 -7.14 -4.75 0.20
C ASP A 171 -8.49 -5.18 0.76
N MET A 172 -9.51 -5.10 -0.08
CA MET A 172 -10.88 -5.47 0.27
C MET A 172 -11.00 -6.96 0.60
N LEU A 173 -10.38 -7.82 -0.23
CA LEU A 173 -10.36 -9.25 0.02
C LEU A 173 -9.56 -9.61 1.28
N SER A 174 -8.44 -8.93 1.56
CA SER A 174 -7.69 -9.17 2.80
C SER A 174 -8.51 -8.80 4.04
N ALA A 175 -9.27 -7.70 3.99
CA ALA A 175 -10.17 -7.28 5.06
C ALA A 175 -11.29 -8.30 5.29
N GLN A 176 -11.94 -8.74 4.21
CA GLN A 176 -12.96 -9.79 4.26
C GLN A 176 -12.42 -11.08 4.90
N ASN A 177 -11.23 -11.51 4.47
CA ASN A 177 -10.57 -12.71 5.00
C ASN A 177 -10.12 -12.55 6.46
N ALA A 178 -9.83 -11.33 6.91
CA ALA A 178 -9.52 -10.99 8.31
C ALA A 178 -10.77 -10.73 9.17
N ASN A 179 -11.97 -10.80 8.58
CA ASN A 179 -13.25 -10.51 9.25
C ASN A 179 -13.27 -9.11 9.90
N ILE A 180 -12.85 -8.09 9.13
CA ILE A 180 -12.95 -6.68 9.47
C ILE A 180 -13.63 -5.90 8.34
N ASP A 181 -14.12 -4.71 8.64
CA ASP A 181 -14.72 -3.83 7.64
C ASP A 181 -13.66 -3.29 6.65
N SER A 182 -14.10 -2.86 5.47
CA SER A 182 -13.24 -2.25 4.47
C SER A 182 -13.85 -0.99 3.87
N MET A 183 -12.99 -0.07 3.42
CA MET A 183 -13.34 1.15 2.70
C MET A 183 -12.50 1.22 1.43
N PHE A 184 -13.16 1.25 0.27
CA PHE A 184 -12.48 1.37 -1.01
C PHE A 184 -12.24 2.84 -1.36
N ALA A 185 -10.98 3.22 -1.54
CA ALA A 185 -10.53 4.57 -1.87
C ALA A 185 -10.53 4.76 -3.40
N THR A 186 -11.42 5.65 -3.91
CA THR A 186 -11.58 5.85 -5.36
C THR A 186 -10.60 6.87 -5.97
N TRP A 187 -9.71 7.45 -5.17
CA TRP A 187 -8.69 8.40 -5.65
C TRP A 187 -7.36 7.76 -6.05
N GLY A 188 -7.23 6.44 -5.83
CA GLY A 188 -5.98 5.71 -5.97
C GLY A 188 -5.64 5.24 -7.38
N PHE A 189 -4.83 4.19 -7.43
CA PHE A 189 -4.36 3.60 -8.68
C PHE A 189 -5.43 2.77 -9.40
N SER A 190 -6.40 2.25 -8.66
CA SER A 190 -7.52 1.47 -9.20
C SER A 190 -8.84 2.17 -8.86
N PRO A 191 -9.20 3.26 -9.56
CA PRO A 191 -10.37 4.07 -9.19
C PRO A 191 -11.70 3.36 -9.36
N ASP A 192 -11.72 2.24 -10.09
CA ASP A 192 -12.92 1.47 -10.41
C ASP A 192 -12.99 0.19 -9.57
N GLY A 193 -14.11 -0.01 -8.89
CA GLY A 193 -14.40 -1.21 -8.13
C GLY A 193 -15.84 -1.21 -7.63
N GLU A 194 -16.49 -2.37 -7.64
CA GLU A 194 -17.81 -2.58 -7.07
C GLU A 194 -17.66 -3.14 -5.65
N PHE A 195 -17.59 -2.25 -4.65
CA PHE A 195 -17.47 -2.60 -3.24
C PHE A 195 -18.54 -1.89 -2.42
N ASP A 196 -18.92 -2.49 -1.29
CA ASP A 196 -20.05 -2.04 -0.47
C ASP A 196 -19.86 -0.62 0.09
N LEU A 197 -18.63 -0.23 0.39
CA LEU A 197 -18.32 1.07 0.95
C LEU A 197 -17.22 1.77 0.14
N LEU A 198 -17.63 2.71 -0.70
CA LEU A 198 -16.75 3.57 -1.49
C LEU A 198 -16.56 4.90 -0.79
N ILE A 199 -15.30 5.34 -0.67
CA ILE A 199 -14.94 6.67 -0.21
C ILE A 199 -14.24 7.43 -1.33
N ARG A 200 -14.63 8.70 -1.52
CA ARG A 200 -14.12 9.57 -2.59
C ARG A 200 -13.10 10.59 -2.11
N HIS A 201 -13.04 10.78 -0.80
CA HIS A 201 -12.12 11.70 -0.17
C HIS A 201 -11.64 11.14 1.17
N PRO A 202 -10.35 11.29 1.54
CA PRO A 202 -9.80 10.76 2.80
C PRO A 202 -10.59 11.18 4.05
N LYS A 203 -11.16 12.38 4.04
CA LYS A 203 -11.98 12.87 5.15
C LYS A 203 -13.19 11.97 5.47
N GLU A 204 -13.74 11.25 4.50
CA GLU A 204 -14.87 10.36 4.72
C GLU A 204 -14.53 9.20 5.69
N VAL A 205 -13.24 8.85 5.81
CA VAL A 205 -12.78 7.90 6.85
C VAL A 205 -13.13 8.40 8.25
N LEU A 206 -13.03 9.72 8.51
CA LEU A 206 -13.41 10.32 9.80
C LEU A 206 -14.91 10.14 10.07
N ASP A 207 -15.74 10.38 9.07
CA ASP A 207 -17.19 10.33 9.19
C ASP A 207 -17.70 8.91 9.49
N ILE A 208 -16.95 7.87 9.04
CA ILE A 208 -17.29 6.46 9.25
C ILE A 208 -16.74 5.97 10.60
N VAL A 209 -15.54 6.38 10.95
CA VAL A 209 -14.83 5.85 12.12
C VAL A 209 -15.24 6.55 13.42
N LEU A 210 -15.54 7.84 13.40
CA LEU A 210 -15.85 8.63 14.62
C LEU A 210 -17.30 8.49 15.04
#